data_54b86e59b61222fedc2d79c0c46be868
#
_entry.id   54b86e59b61222fedc2d79c0c46be868
#
_cell.length_a   1.000
_cell.length_b   1.000
_cell.length_c   1.000
_cell.angle_alpha   90.00
_cell.angle_beta   90.00
_cell.angle_gamma   90.00
#
_symmetry.space_group_name_H-M   'P 1'
#
loop_
_entity.id
_entity.type
_entity.pdbx_description
1 polymer ?
#
loop_
_entity_poly.entity_id
_entity_poly.type
_entity_poly.pdbx_seq_one_letter_code
_entity_poly.pdbx_strand_id
1 'polypeptide(L)'
;TVPLKPDFVQDVNPVISKLGCNAGTCHGAKDGKNGFKLSLRGYDPLYDVRAFTDDLAGRRINFASPDDSLMLLKSTSAVPHEGGQRAKPGEPFYQILREWIAQGCVLDLKSAKASSIEVIPQNPVIQSIGDLQQLRVVAHFPDGTQRDVTREAFVESSNTEVASVNDVGLVSSIRRGEAPMLARYEGAYASTTITVMGDRSGFEWVDLKAFNKIDEAAMTKWKRMRILPSGLCSDTEFVRRLYLDLTGLPPSVASIRQFLDDPKPSGEKREMLIDQLVGNREFVDYWTNKWADLLQVNRKFLGPEGASLFRDWFRKEIEGNTPYDQFARQILTADGSNKENPAAAYYKILREPDLIMENTTHLFLATRFNCNKCHDHPFERWTQDQYYEMSAYFARVSFKADPTSKDKYIGGTAVEGRKPLYEIVYEKDEGEVTHLRTGKSAVPSFPYEADFDGNEKEGTRRNELASWMTSPDNAYFAKSYVNRIWGYLMGMGLIEPLDDIRAGNPPSNPELLEWLTQDFVESGFDARHLIRTICKSRVYQLSIETN
;
A
#
# COMPACT_ATOMS: atom_id res chain seq x y z
N THR A 1 -26.22 0.93 22.70
CA THR A 1 -27.17 1.88 23.31
C THR A 1 -27.27 3.10 22.43
N VAL A 2 -28.50 3.58 22.18
CA VAL A 2 -28.72 4.84 21.44
C VAL A 2 -28.29 5.98 22.36
N PRO A 3 -27.35 6.87 21.94
CA PRO A 3 -26.96 8.02 22.74
C PRO A 3 -28.13 9.01 22.88
N LEU A 4 -28.26 9.63 24.05
CA LEU A 4 -29.29 10.65 24.30
C LEU A 4 -29.12 11.90 23.44
N LYS A 5 -27.88 12.18 23.05
CA LYS A 5 -27.50 13.27 22.14
C LYS A 5 -26.53 12.72 21.10
N PRO A 6 -27.05 12.22 19.97
CA PRO A 6 -26.18 11.71 18.92
C PRO A 6 -25.26 12.81 18.35
N ASP A 7 -23.96 12.56 18.36
CA ASP A 7 -22.97 13.38 17.67
C ASP A 7 -22.94 13.01 16.19
N PHE A 8 -22.85 14.02 15.29
CA PHE A 8 -22.83 13.72 13.87
C PHE A 8 -21.59 12.92 13.46
N VAL A 9 -20.43 13.30 13.95
CA VAL A 9 -19.16 12.69 13.56
C VAL A 9 -19.05 11.27 14.11
N GLN A 10 -19.34 11.10 15.42
CA GLN A 10 -19.12 9.84 16.12
C GLN A 10 -20.27 8.84 16.03
N ASP A 11 -21.51 9.30 15.79
CA ASP A 11 -22.69 8.42 15.84
C ASP A 11 -23.41 8.37 14.49
N VAL A 12 -23.76 9.54 13.93
CA VAL A 12 -24.62 9.62 12.74
C VAL A 12 -23.88 9.23 11.46
N ASN A 13 -22.72 9.80 11.25
CA ASN A 13 -21.91 9.54 10.05
C ASN A 13 -21.46 8.08 9.91
N PRO A 14 -21.00 7.39 10.99
CA PRO A 14 -20.75 5.95 10.96
C PRO A 14 -22.00 5.14 10.61
N VAL A 15 -23.18 5.51 11.15
CA VAL A 15 -24.45 4.85 10.84
C VAL A 15 -24.82 5.05 9.37
N ILE A 16 -24.75 6.28 8.84
CA ILE A 16 -24.98 6.57 7.40
C ILE A 16 -24.06 5.72 6.52
N SER A 17 -22.80 5.60 6.92
CA SER A 17 -21.82 4.77 6.21
C SER A 17 -22.18 3.29 6.29
N LYS A 18 -22.50 2.76 7.48
CA LYS A 18 -22.86 1.35 7.68
C LYS A 18 -24.14 0.97 6.92
N LEU A 19 -25.11 1.86 6.85
CA LEU A 19 -26.32 1.68 6.05
C LEU A 19 -26.05 1.76 4.53
N GLY A 20 -24.82 2.15 4.14
CA GLY A 20 -24.38 2.24 2.74
C GLY A 20 -24.87 3.48 2.00
N CYS A 21 -25.45 4.47 2.70
CA CYS A 21 -26.02 5.67 2.06
C CYS A 21 -24.94 6.46 1.31
N ASN A 22 -23.74 6.59 1.84
CA ASN A 22 -22.60 7.30 1.26
C ASN A 22 -21.60 6.38 0.53
N ALA A 23 -22.02 5.16 0.17
CA ALA A 23 -21.20 4.27 -0.66
C ALA A 23 -21.06 4.82 -2.09
N GLY A 24 -19.98 4.44 -2.78
CA GLY A 24 -19.69 4.87 -4.15
C GLY A 24 -20.70 4.40 -5.20
N THR A 25 -21.51 3.39 -4.89
CA THR A 25 -22.65 2.93 -5.71
C THR A 25 -23.96 3.63 -5.37
N CYS A 26 -23.99 4.42 -4.30
CA CYS A 26 -25.15 5.17 -3.80
C CYS A 26 -24.87 6.67 -3.83
N HIS A 27 -25.23 7.42 -2.77
CA HIS A 27 -25.10 8.88 -2.74
C HIS A 27 -23.65 9.37 -2.63
N GLY A 28 -22.67 8.50 -2.31
CA GLY A 28 -21.24 8.78 -2.37
C GLY A 28 -20.62 8.70 -3.78
N ALA A 29 -21.40 8.40 -4.82
CA ALA A 29 -20.96 8.45 -6.21
C ALA A 29 -20.52 9.88 -6.61
N LYS A 30 -19.70 10.00 -7.68
CA LYS A 30 -19.17 11.28 -8.17
C LYS A 30 -20.26 12.37 -8.30
N ASP A 31 -21.41 12.02 -8.84
CA ASP A 31 -22.55 12.92 -9.06
C ASP A 31 -23.72 12.64 -8.11
N GLY A 32 -23.53 11.77 -7.11
CA GLY A 32 -24.59 11.30 -6.24
C GLY A 32 -25.64 10.45 -6.96
N LYS A 33 -26.87 10.42 -6.42
CA LYS A 33 -28.03 9.76 -7.03
C LYS A 33 -29.26 10.65 -6.93
N ASN A 34 -29.96 10.85 -8.03
CA ASN A 34 -31.21 11.62 -8.10
C ASN A 34 -31.14 13.02 -7.43
N GLY A 35 -30.05 13.75 -7.69
CA GLY A 35 -29.81 15.09 -7.11
C GLY A 35 -29.48 15.10 -5.62
N PHE A 36 -29.15 13.96 -5.03
CA PHE A 36 -28.63 13.86 -3.66
C PHE A 36 -27.23 13.26 -3.67
N LYS A 37 -26.27 14.00 -3.14
CA LYS A 37 -24.87 13.58 -3.02
C LYS A 37 -24.42 13.69 -1.59
N LEU A 38 -23.66 12.70 -1.14
CA LEU A 38 -22.90 12.69 0.10
C LEU A 38 -21.42 12.55 -0.19
N SER A 39 -20.58 12.89 0.76
CA SER A 39 -19.17 12.59 0.68
C SER A 39 -18.94 11.09 0.73
N LEU A 40 -18.02 10.56 -0.08
CA LEU A 40 -17.76 9.13 -0.10
C LEU A 40 -17.29 8.65 1.28
N ARG A 41 -18.09 7.75 1.89
CA ARG A 41 -17.82 7.20 3.23
C ARG A 41 -17.73 8.24 4.35
N GLY A 42 -18.34 9.42 4.16
CA GLY A 42 -18.46 10.43 5.19
C GLY A 42 -17.17 11.18 5.52
N TYR A 43 -16.26 11.32 4.54
CA TYR A 43 -14.98 12.02 4.77
C TYR A 43 -15.14 13.52 5.02
N ASP A 44 -16.22 14.14 4.56
CA ASP A 44 -16.53 15.58 4.73
C ASP A 44 -17.85 15.77 5.50
N PRO A 45 -17.83 15.75 6.84
CA PRO A 45 -19.02 15.88 7.66
C PRO A 45 -19.81 17.16 7.43
N LEU A 46 -19.11 18.29 7.16
CA LEU A 46 -19.77 19.56 6.90
C LEU A 46 -20.55 19.54 5.59
N TYR A 47 -19.97 18.98 4.55
CA TYR A 47 -20.65 18.77 3.27
C TYR A 47 -21.90 17.89 3.46
N ASP A 48 -21.77 16.79 4.19
CA ASP A 48 -22.85 15.83 4.38
C ASP A 48 -24.02 16.41 5.18
N VAL A 49 -23.74 17.15 6.28
CA VAL A 49 -24.80 17.82 7.03
C VAL A 49 -25.53 18.83 6.17
N ARG A 50 -24.81 19.67 5.41
CA ARG A 50 -25.44 20.64 4.48
C ARG A 50 -26.25 19.97 3.38
N ALA A 51 -25.78 18.84 2.86
CA ALA A 51 -26.53 18.07 1.88
C ALA A 51 -27.89 17.57 2.44
N PHE A 52 -27.99 17.32 3.74
CA PHE A 52 -29.26 16.99 4.39
C PHE A 52 -30.11 18.22 4.71
N THR A 53 -29.51 19.27 5.27
CA THR A 53 -30.23 20.39 5.90
C THR A 53 -30.46 21.58 4.95
N ASP A 54 -29.52 21.90 4.09
CA ASP A 54 -29.53 23.14 3.30
C ASP A 54 -30.03 22.92 1.86
N ASP A 55 -29.66 21.79 1.27
CA ASP A 55 -30.00 21.48 -0.12
C ASP A 55 -31.52 21.41 -0.33
N LEU A 56 -31.99 22.00 -1.44
CA LEU A 56 -33.39 22.00 -1.82
C LEU A 56 -34.33 22.51 -0.70
N ALA A 57 -33.94 23.57 -0.01
CA ALA A 57 -34.66 24.19 1.11
C ALA A 57 -35.00 23.20 2.24
N GLY A 58 -34.05 22.34 2.58
CA GLY A 58 -34.20 21.37 3.69
C GLY A 58 -35.19 20.24 3.42
N ARG A 59 -35.49 19.95 2.17
CA ARG A 59 -36.49 18.91 1.78
C ARG A 59 -36.28 17.56 2.46
N ARG A 60 -35.05 17.24 2.89
CA ARG A 60 -34.70 15.90 3.40
C ARG A 60 -34.96 15.73 4.88
N ILE A 61 -35.12 16.84 5.59
CA ILE A 61 -35.29 16.87 7.06
C ILE A 61 -36.59 17.55 7.41
N ASN A 62 -37.33 16.96 8.34
CA ASN A 62 -38.52 17.54 8.94
C ASN A 62 -38.33 17.62 10.47
N PHE A 63 -37.97 18.79 10.96
CA PHE A 63 -37.71 19.01 12.40
C PHE A 63 -38.99 18.91 13.25
N ALA A 64 -40.16 19.24 12.69
CA ALA A 64 -41.42 19.19 13.41
C ALA A 64 -41.95 17.75 13.60
N SER A 65 -41.62 16.88 12.64
CA SER A 65 -41.98 15.47 12.68
C SER A 65 -40.77 14.66 12.12
N PRO A 66 -39.78 14.32 12.96
CA PRO A 66 -38.56 13.63 12.54
C PRO A 66 -38.82 12.35 11.73
N ASP A 67 -39.84 11.55 12.14
CA ASP A 67 -40.19 10.32 11.44
C ASP A 67 -40.69 10.54 10.00
N ASP A 68 -41.18 11.73 9.68
CA ASP A 68 -41.60 12.14 8.33
C ASP A 68 -40.48 12.78 7.51
N SER A 69 -39.25 12.77 8.02
CA SER A 69 -38.08 13.19 7.26
C SER A 69 -37.84 12.28 6.05
N LEU A 70 -37.61 12.86 4.87
CA LEU A 70 -37.36 12.07 3.66
C LEU A 70 -36.15 11.16 3.82
N MET A 71 -35.15 11.56 4.61
CA MET A 71 -34.01 10.73 5.00
C MET A 71 -34.46 9.41 5.63
N LEU A 72 -35.39 9.44 6.60
CA LEU A 72 -35.89 8.25 7.27
C LEU A 72 -36.90 7.48 6.40
N LEU A 73 -37.81 8.17 5.72
CA LEU A 73 -38.78 7.54 4.82
C LEU A 73 -38.11 6.76 3.68
N LYS A 74 -37.00 7.30 3.13
CA LYS A 74 -36.20 6.61 2.10
C LYS A 74 -35.45 5.43 2.68
N SER A 75 -34.77 5.60 3.81
CA SER A 75 -33.98 4.53 4.45
C SER A 75 -34.84 3.35 4.92
N THR A 76 -36.07 3.57 5.29
CA THR A 76 -37.04 2.53 5.68
C THR A 76 -37.85 1.96 4.52
N SER A 77 -37.72 2.50 3.31
CA SER A 77 -38.57 2.18 2.14
C SER A 77 -40.06 2.50 2.37
N ALA A 78 -40.40 3.38 3.31
CA ALA A 78 -41.77 3.91 3.46
C ALA A 78 -42.21 4.72 2.22
N VAL A 79 -41.25 5.27 1.47
CA VAL A 79 -41.43 5.80 0.11
C VAL A 79 -40.46 5.08 -0.84
N PRO A 80 -40.75 5.04 -2.15
CA PRO A 80 -39.90 4.33 -3.11
C PRO A 80 -38.44 4.75 -3.02
N HIS A 81 -37.53 3.79 -2.83
CA HIS A 81 -36.08 3.98 -2.72
C HIS A 81 -35.36 2.91 -3.54
N GLU A 82 -34.67 3.31 -4.59
CA GLU A 82 -33.94 2.41 -5.48
C GLU A 82 -32.87 1.58 -4.70
N GLY A 83 -32.30 2.18 -3.64
CA GLY A 83 -31.36 1.50 -2.75
C GLY A 83 -31.97 0.42 -1.83
N GLY A 84 -33.29 0.23 -1.86
CA GLY A 84 -34.02 -0.69 -0.96
C GLY A 84 -34.08 -0.22 0.48
N GLN A 85 -34.60 -1.10 1.36
CA GLN A 85 -34.67 -0.84 2.79
C GLN A 85 -33.26 -0.96 3.41
N ARG A 86 -32.86 0.06 4.16
CA ARG A 86 -31.55 0.15 4.82
C ARG A 86 -31.68 0.16 6.34
N ALA A 87 -32.78 0.67 6.89
CA ALA A 87 -33.06 0.73 8.31
C ALA A 87 -34.50 0.29 8.57
N LYS A 88 -34.79 -0.13 9.79
CA LYS A 88 -36.16 -0.44 10.23
C LYS A 88 -36.54 0.46 11.40
N PRO A 89 -37.78 0.98 11.43
CA PRO A 89 -38.29 1.73 12.58
C PRO A 89 -38.08 0.95 13.89
N GLY A 90 -37.59 1.64 14.91
CA GLY A 90 -37.34 1.05 16.23
C GLY A 90 -35.95 0.39 16.39
N GLU A 91 -35.20 0.12 15.31
CA GLU A 91 -33.84 -0.38 15.42
C GLU A 91 -32.86 0.73 15.85
N PRO A 92 -31.70 0.40 16.47
CA PRO A 92 -30.76 1.38 17.00
C PRO A 92 -30.31 2.42 15.99
N PHE A 93 -29.99 2.03 14.74
CA PHE A 93 -29.54 2.95 13.70
C PHE A 93 -30.62 3.95 13.29
N TYR A 94 -31.87 3.48 13.16
CA TYR A 94 -33.03 4.36 12.93
C TYR A 94 -33.17 5.38 14.07
N GLN A 95 -33.06 4.93 15.31
CA GLN A 95 -33.21 5.80 16.49
C GLN A 95 -32.09 6.86 16.56
N ILE A 96 -30.85 6.50 16.24
CA ILE A 96 -29.74 7.46 16.19
C ILE A 96 -30.03 8.57 15.17
N LEU A 97 -30.43 8.20 13.95
CA LEU A 97 -30.77 9.19 12.91
C LEU A 97 -31.95 10.06 13.31
N ARG A 98 -32.99 9.46 13.86
CA ARG A 98 -34.21 10.14 14.32
C ARG A 98 -33.90 11.15 15.44
N GLU A 99 -33.15 10.74 16.45
CA GLU A 99 -32.79 11.61 17.58
C GLU A 99 -31.89 12.78 17.13
N TRP A 100 -30.96 12.55 16.20
CA TRP A 100 -30.16 13.61 15.60
C TRP A 100 -31.03 14.65 14.89
N ILE A 101 -32.03 14.19 14.13
CA ILE A 101 -32.99 15.10 13.47
C ILE A 101 -33.82 15.87 14.51
N ALA A 102 -34.34 15.19 15.54
CA ALA A 102 -35.13 15.78 16.61
C ALA A 102 -34.36 16.88 17.37
N GLN A 103 -33.05 16.77 17.45
CA GLN A 103 -32.16 17.72 18.09
C GLN A 103 -31.66 18.83 17.16
N GLY A 104 -32.16 18.94 15.95
CA GLY A 104 -31.89 20.04 15.02
C GLY A 104 -30.68 19.80 14.12
N CYS A 105 -30.27 18.55 13.87
CA CYS A 105 -29.17 18.19 12.97
C CYS A 105 -27.84 18.89 13.32
N VAL A 106 -27.51 18.95 14.60
CA VAL A 106 -26.31 19.65 15.08
C VAL A 106 -25.05 18.99 14.58
N LEU A 107 -24.09 19.77 14.14
CA LEU A 107 -22.73 19.37 13.81
C LEU A 107 -21.74 20.09 14.70
N ASP A 108 -20.97 19.36 15.48
CA ASP A 108 -19.79 19.88 16.15
C ASP A 108 -18.53 19.48 15.35
N LEU A 109 -17.91 20.44 14.70
CA LEU A 109 -16.65 20.22 13.96
C LEU A 109 -15.45 19.93 14.86
N LYS A 110 -15.59 20.11 16.19
CA LYS A 110 -14.55 19.81 17.17
C LYS A 110 -14.67 18.39 17.73
N SER A 111 -15.75 17.68 17.40
CA SER A 111 -15.90 16.28 17.79
C SER A 111 -14.72 15.45 17.31
N ALA A 112 -14.04 14.81 18.25
CA ALA A 112 -12.88 14.01 17.94
C ALA A 112 -13.29 12.76 17.17
N LYS A 113 -12.60 12.49 16.06
CA LYS A 113 -12.65 11.18 15.39
C LYS A 113 -11.85 10.16 16.20
N ALA A 114 -12.12 8.88 15.97
CA ALA A 114 -11.30 7.82 16.53
C ALA A 114 -9.83 7.98 16.07
N SER A 115 -8.90 7.98 17.02
CA SER A 115 -7.45 8.03 16.75
C SER A 115 -6.94 6.70 16.21
N SER A 116 -7.53 5.59 16.66
CA SER A 116 -7.23 4.24 16.19
C SER A 116 -8.40 3.30 16.49
N ILE A 117 -8.39 2.14 15.86
CA ILE A 117 -9.27 1.02 16.21
C ILE A 117 -8.45 -0.25 16.44
N GLU A 118 -9.00 -1.17 17.22
CA GLU A 118 -8.45 -2.48 17.47
C GLU A 118 -9.47 -3.56 17.16
N VAL A 119 -9.05 -4.69 16.59
CA VAL A 119 -9.89 -5.88 16.37
C VAL A 119 -9.51 -6.97 17.35
N ILE A 120 -10.46 -7.47 18.10
CA ILE A 120 -10.28 -8.50 19.12
C ILE A 120 -11.11 -9.74 18.77
N PRO A 121 -10.53 -10.97 18.82
CA PRO A 121 -9.15 -11.31 19.17
C PRO A 121 -8.16 -11.05 18.02
N GLN A 122 -6.88 -10.90 18.37
CA GLN A 122 -5.79 -10.83 17.41
C GLN A 122 -5.37 -12.23 16.97
N ASN A 123 -5.32 -12.43 15.65
CA ASN A 123 -4.84 -13.64 14.97
C ASN A 123 -5.42 -14.96 15.54
N PRO A 124 -6.74 -15.08 15.69
CA PRO A 124 -7.33 -16.29 16.26
C PRO A 124 -7.19 -17.49 15.33
N VAL A 125 -7.08 -18.68 15.94
CA VAL A 125 -7.05 -19.95 15.25
C VAL A 125 -8.35 -20.71 15.49
N ILE A 126 -9.12 -20.90 14.43
CA ILE A 126 -10.34 -21.71 14.42
C ILE A 126 -9.96 -23.16 14.07
N GLN A 127 -10.27 -24.09 14.94
CA GLN A 127 -9.80 -25.49 14.79
C GLN A 127 -10.60 -26.25 13.73
N SER A 128 -11.90 -26.07 13.67
CA SER A 128 -12.78 -26.82 12.77
C SER A 128 -13.41 -25.95 11.69
N ILE A 129 -13.64 -26.51 10.53
CA ILE A 129 -14.46 -25.90 9.49
C ILE A 129 -15.92 -25.90 9.97
N GLY A 130 -16.62 -24.78 9.77
CA GLY A 130 -17.99 -24.56 10.25
C GLY A 130 -18.08 -23.89 11.62
N ASP A 131 -16.99 -23.80 12.37
CA ASP A 131 -16.96 -23.08 13.63
C ASP A 131 -17.07 -21.57 13.43
N LEU A 132 -17.56 -20.89 14.46
CA LEU A 132 -17.82 -19.45 14.48
C LEU A 132 -16.85 -18.72 15.41
N GLN A 133 -16.44 -17.51 15.03
CA GLN A 133 -15.63 -16.62 15.86
C GLN A 133 -16.22 -15.22 15.86
N GLN A 134 -16.59 -14.72 17.04
CA GLN A 134 -16.99 -13.31 17.18
C GLN A 134 -15.76 -12.41 17.19
N LEU A 135 -15.76 -11.39 16.33
CA LEU A 135 -14.83 -10.27 16.38
C LEU A 135 -15.49 -9.09 17.08
N ARG A 136 -14.70 -8.33 17.81
CA ARG A 136 -15.09 -7.06 18.41
C ARG A 136 -14.14 -5.97 17.88
N VAL A 137 -14.71 -4.82 17.52
CA VAL A 137 -13.96 -3.63 17.10
C VAL A 137 -14.07 -2.58 18.20
N VAL A 138 -12.94 -2.15 18.74
CA VAL A 138 -12.87 -1.13 19.80
C VAL A 138 -12.22 0.11 19.21
N ALA A 139 -12.90 1.25 19.27
CA ALA A 139 -12.37 2.55 18.90
C ALA A 139 -11.72 3.23 20.11
N HIS A 140 -10.57 3.86 19.89
CA HIS A 140 -9.83 4.65 20.86
C HIS A 140 -9.89 6.13 20.45
N PHE A 141 -10.23 7.00 21.37
CA PHE A 141 -10.35 8.43 21.11
C PHE A 141 -9.20 9.22 21.76
N PRO A 142 -8.88 10.44 21.27
CA PRO A 142 -7.77 11.25 21.79
C PRO A 142 -7.88 11.62 23.28
N ASP A 143 -9.08 11.62 23.83
CA ASP A 143 -9.35 11.86 25.25
C ASP A 143 -9.10 10.63 26.15
N GLY A 144 -8.65 9.51 25.58
CA GLY A 144 -8.38 8.26 26.26
C GLY A 144 -9.62 7.36 26.42
N THR A 145 -10.80 7.78 25.96
CA THR A 145 -12.01 6.95 26.00
C THR A 145 -11.98 5.84 24.96
N GLN A 146 -12.67 4.75 25.26
CA GLN A 146 -12.81 3.60 24.37
C GLN A 146 -14.28 3.29 24.16
N ARG A 147 -14.64 2.86 22.93
CA ARG A 147 -16.01 2.46 22.60
C ARG A 147 -16.02 1.19 21.75
N ASP A 148 -16.90 0.27 22.08
CA ASP A 148 -17.20 -0.87 21.21
C ASP A 148 -18.05 -0.37 20.04
N VAL A 149 -17.46 -0.43 18.85
CA VAL A 149 -18.04 0.05 17.59
C VAL A 149 -18.27 -1.10 16.61
N THR A 150 -18.34 -2.34 17.09
CA THR A 150 -18.44 -3.54 16.25
C THR A 150 -19.61 -3.46 15.26
N ARG A 151 -20.73 -2.90 15.66
CA ARG A 151 -21.92 -2.78 14.82
C ARG A 151 -21.83 -1.65 13.79
N GLU A 152 -21.18 -0.55 14.16
CA GLU A 152 -20.98 0.62 13.32
C GLU A 152 -19.79 0.45 12.37
N ALA A 153 -18.79 -0.32 12.78
CA ALA A 153 -17.62 -0.61 11.95
C ALA A 153 -17.97 -1.50 10.76
N PHE A 154 -17.27 -1.31 9.66
CA PHE A 154 -17.20 -2.29 8.58
C PHE A 154 -16.15 -3.32 8.93
N VAL A 155 -16.50 -4.60 8.81
CA VAL A 155 -15.55 -5.71 8.88
C VAL A 155 -15.71 -6.53 7.62
N GLU A 156 -14.63 -6.69 6.88
CA GLU A 156 -14.63 -7.38 5.59
C GLU A 156 -13.52 -8.44 5.56
N SER A 157 -13.81 -9.59 4.95
CA SER A 157 -12.82 -10.63 4.71
C SER A 157 -12.09 -10.39 3.40
N SER A 158 -10.75 -10.42 3.43
CA SER A 158 -9.93 -10.40 2.23
C SER A 158 -9.88 -11.75 1.50
N ASN A 159 -10.36 -12.83 2.14
CA ASN A 159 -10.42 -14.17 1.57
C ASN A 159 -11.71 -14.88 1.99
N THR A 160 -12.80 -14.58 1.29
CA THR A 160 -14.14 -15.10 1.58
C THR A 160 -14.27 -16.60 1.32
N GLU A 161 -13.34 -17.23 0.61
CA GLU A 161 -13.31 -18.68 0.44
C GLU A 161 -12.84 -19.41 1.71
N VAL A 162 -12.02 -18.76 2.54
CA VAL A 162 -11.52 -19.32 3.80
C VAL A 162 -12.43 -19.00 4.95
N ALA A 163 -12.84 -17.75 5.10
CA ALA A 163 -13.75 -17.30 6.13
C ALA A 163 -14.56 -16.09 5.66
N SER A 164 -15.84 -16.05 5.98
CA SER A 164 -16.72 -14.91 5.77
C SER A 164 -17.04 -14.24 7.10
N VAL A 165 -17.48 -12.97 7.06
CA VAL A 165 -17.90 -12.22 8.24
C VAL A 165 -19.22 -11.52 7.94
N ASN A 166 -20.12 -11.48 8.93
CA ASN A 166 -21.41 -10.79 8.82
C ASN A 166 -21.34 -9.36 9.38
N ASP A 167 -22.46 -8.63 9.27
CA ASP A 167 -22.57 -7.22 9.67
C ASP A 167 -22.37 -6.95 11.18
N VAL A 168 -22.40 -7.98 12.02
CA VAL A 168 -22.19 -7.87 13.47
C VAL A 168 -20.84 -8.45 13.90
N GLY A 169 -19.94 -8.69 12.96
CA GLY A 169 -18.59 -9.15 13.24
C GLY A 169 -18.47 -10.65 13.56
N LEU A 170 -19.52 -11.45 13.27
CA LEU A 170 -19.45 -12.90 13.43
C LEU A 170 -18.83 -13.54 12.19
N VAL A 171 -17.67 -14.17 12.38
CA VAL A 171 -16.92 -14.90 11.37
C VAL A 171 -17.41 -16.33 11.30
N SER A 172 -17.59 -16.84 10.07
CA SER A 172 -17.89 -18.25 9.77
C SER A 172 -16.71 -18.85 9.00
N SER A 173 -16.12 -19.92 9.51
CA SER A 173 -15.02 -20.64 8.87
C SER A 173 -15.56 -21.57 7.78
N ILE A 174 -14.95 -21.51 6.58
CA ILE A 174 -15.45 -22.18 5.36
C ILE A 174 -14.45 -23.24 4.88
N ARG A 175 -13.18 -22.88 4.83
CA ARG A 175 -12.12 -23.75 4.32
C ARG A 175 -10.81 -23.50 5.08
N ARG A 176 -9.94 -24.50 5.11
CA ARG A 176 -8.58 -24.36 5.64
C ARG A 176 -7.82 -23.24 4.94
N GLY A 177 -7.15 -22.40 5.71
CA GLY A 177 -6.32 -21.31 5.19
C GLY A 177 -6.26 -20.13 6.16
N GLU A 178 -5.81 -19.00 5.65
CA GLU A 178 -5.79 -17.72 6.35
C GLU A 178 -6.69 -16.72 5.62
N ALA A 179 -7.44 -15.94 6.40
CA ALA A 179 -8.31 -14.87 5.92
C ALA A 179 -8.06 -13.61 6.74
N PRO A 180 -7.34 -12.62 6.21
CA PRO A 180 -7.29 -11.30 6.83
C PRO A 180 -8.67 -10.67 6.89
N MET A 181 -9.03 -10.14 8.07
CA MET A 181 -10.24 -9.36 8.32
C MET A 181 -9.84 -7.90 8.50
N LEU A 182 -10.30 -7.04 7.60
CA LEU A 182 -10.11 -5.60 7.69
C LEU A 182 -11.30 -4.98 8.40
N ALA A 183 -11.04 -4.28 9.51
CA ALA A 183 -12.02 -3.41 10.16
C ALA A 183 -11.75 -1.95 9.80
N ARG A 184 -12.83 -1.18 9.67
CA ARG A 184 -12.80 0.23 9.33
C ARG A 184 -13.88 1.00 10.09
N TYR A 185 -13.49 2.12 10.73
CA TYR A 185 -14.38 3.01 11.44
C TYR A 185 -13.81 4.44 11.44
N GLU A 186 -14.57 5.45 11.02
CA GLU A 186 -14.21 6.89 10.98
C GLU A 186 -12.85 7.22 10.33
N GLY A 187 -12.42 6.45 9.34
CA GLY A 187 -11.10 6.62 8.71
C GLY A 187 -9.95 5.92 9.44
N ALA A 188 -10.20 5.30 10.60
CA ALA A 188 -9.25 4.40 11.25
C ALA A 188 -9.42 2.96 10.71
N TYR A 189 -8.31 2.23 10.63
CA TYR A 189 -8.22 0.90 10.06
C TYR A 189 -7.43 -0.02 10.98
N ALA A 190 -7.88 -1.26 11.11
CA ALA A 190 -7.13 -2.33 11.78
C ALA A 190 -7.45 -3.67 11.13
N SER A 191 -6.55 -4.63 11.27
CA SER A 191 -6.77 -5.98 10.76
C SER A 191 -6.42 -7.05 11.80
N THR A 192 -7.02 -8.22 11.61
CA THR A 192 -6.66 -9.47 12.28
C THR A 192 -6.70 -10.59 11.26
N THR A 193 -5.87 -11.62 11.40
CA THR A 193 -5.87 -12.75 10.49
C THR A 193 -6.54 -13.95 11.13
N ILE A 194 -7.66 -14.40 10.56
CA ILE A 194 -8.31 -15.65 10.94
C ILE A 194 -7.54 -16.80 10.32
N THR A 195 -7.06 -17.73 11.14
CA THR A 195 -6.51 -19.00 10.69
C THR A 195 -7.55 -20.09 10.86
N VAL A 196 -7.98 -20.73 9.77
CA VAL A 196 -8.84 -21.92 9.82
C VAL A 196 -7.96 -23.15 9.65
N MET A 197 -7.84 -23.96 10.72
CA MET A 197 -6.92 -25.11 10.77
C MET A 197 -7.46 -26.28 9.94
N GLY A 198 -8.71 -26.65 10.09
CA GLY A 198 -9.29 -27.87 9.55
C GLY A 198 -8.73 -29.13 10.21
N ASP A 199 -9.12 -30.30 9.71
CA ASP A 199 -8.61 -31.56 10.26
C ASP A 199 -7.12 -31.75 9.95
N ARG A 200 -6.31 -31.78 11.00
CA ARG A 200 -4.88 -32.05 11.01
C ARG A 200 -4.49 -32.94 12.20
N SER A 201 -5.38 -33.86 12.57
CA SER A 201 -5.19 -34.75 13.72
C SER A 201 -3.96 -35.66 13.59
N GLY A 202 -3.60 -36.03 12.36
CA GLY A 202 -2.40 -36.87 12.08
C GLY A 202 -1.13 -36.07 11.77
N PHE A 203 -1.10 -34.76 12.01
CA PHE A 203 0.08 -33.95 11.71
C PHE A 203 1.20 -34.19 12.73
N GLU A 204 2.36 -34.60 12.25
CA GLU A 204 3.60 -34.69 13.02
C GLU A 204 4.63 -33.74 12.41
N TRP A 205 5.21 -32.89 13.25
CA TRP A 205 6.29 -31.99 12.83
C TRP A 205 7.62 -32.76 12.74
N VAL A 206 8.34 -32.55 11.66
CA VAL A 206 9.70 -33.05 11.49
C VAL A 206 10.69 -31.92 11.70
N ASP A 207 11.65 -32.08 12.60
CA ASP A 207 12.66 -31.06 12.81
C ASP A 207 13.56 -30.93 11.58
N LEU A 208 13.54 -29.72 11.00
CA LEU A 208 14.32 -29.37 9.83
C LEU A 208 15.46 -28.43 10.23
N LYS A 209 16.63 -28.65 9.63
CA LYS A 209 17.76 -27.73 9.83
C LYS A 209 17.47 -26.40 9.11
N ALA A 210 17.43 -25.31 9.86
CA ALA A 210 17.45 -23.96 9.31
C ALA A 210 18.85 -23.63 8.75
N PHE A 211 18.90 -22.92 7.64
CA PHE A 211 20.15 -22.42 7.08
C PHE A 211 20.40 -20.98 7.57
N ASN A 212 19.33 -20.20 7.71
CA ASN A 212 19.38 -18.84 8.26
C ASN A 212 18.05 -18.47 8.95
N LYS A 213 17.91 -17.21 9.34
CA LYS A 213 16.73 -16.66 10.04
C LYS A 213 15.43 -16.70 9.22
N ILE A 214 15.52 -16.65 7.90
CA ILE A 214 14.35 -16.80 7.01
C ILE A 214 13.68 -18.14 7.29
N ASP A 215 14.50 -19.19 7.43
CA ASP A 215 14.00 -20.54 7.65
C ASP A 215 13.37 -20.69 9.04
N GLU A 216 13.96 -20.08 10.07
CA GLU A 216 13.41 -20.09 11.42
C GLU A 216 12.02 -19.48 11.47
N ALA A 217 11.85 -18.28 10.83
CA ALA A 217 10.56 -17.60 10.76
C ALA A 217 9.53 -18.39 9.92
N ALA A 218 9.96 -18.96 8.79
CA ALA A 218 9.10 -19.78 7.95
C ALA A 218 8.66 -21.07 8.67
N MET A 219 9.58 -21.77 9.33
CA MET A 219 9.30 -23.00 10.08
C MET A 219 8.36 -22.74 11.26
N THR A 220 8.52 -21.61 11.95
CA THR A 220 7.59 -21.18 13.02
C THR A 220 6.17 -21.08 12.48
N LYS A 221 6.00 -20.42 11.35
CA LYS A 221 4.68 -20.31 10.69
C LYS A 221 4.17 -21.68 10.22
N TRP A 222 4.99 -22.47 9.53
CA TRP A 222 4.57 -23.79 9.03
C TRP A 222 4.16 -24.73 10.16
N LYS A 223 4.91 -24.74 11.28
CA LYS A 223 4.56 -25.52 12.47
C LYS A 223 3.23 -25.08 13.04
N ARG A 224 3.01 -23.76 13.19
CA ARG A 224 1.72 -23.19 13.62
C ARG A 224 0.58 -23.60 12.70
N MET A 225 0.82 -23.54 11.39
CA MET A 225 -0.16 -23.89 10.35
C MET A 225 -0.29 -25.39 10.10
N ARG A 226 0.48 -26.24 10.78
CA ARG A 226 0.57 -27.68 10.54
C ARG A 226 0.82 -28.00 9.05
N ILE A 227 1.86 -27.41 8.48
CA ILE A 227 2.31 -27.62 7.11
C ILE A 227 3.72 -28.21 7.17
N LEU A 228 3.96 -29.32 6.46
CA LEU A 228 5.32 -29.82 6.21
C LEU A 228 5.80 -29.23 4.88
N PRO A 229 6.96 -28.58 4.84
CA PRO A 229 7.55 -28.17 3.58
C PRO A 229 8.08 -29.39 2.80
N SER A 230 8.28 -29.20 1.49
CA SER A 230 8.98 -30.20 0.65
C SER A 230 10.43 -30.39 1.06
N GLY A 231 11.08 -31.40 0.52
CA GLY A 231 12.53 -31.58 0.61
C GLY A 231 13.29 -30.48 -0.14
N LEU A 232 14.62 -30.51 -0.03
CA LEU A 232 15.48 -29.66 -0.87
C LEU A 232 15.37 -30.12 -2.34
N CYS A 233 15.42 -29.17 -3.24
CA CYS A 233 15.45 -29.45 -4.69
C CYS A 233 16.77 -30.14 -5.08
N SER A 234 16.78 -30.83 -6.22
CA SER A 234 18.00 -31.39 -6.80
C SER A 234 18.99 -30.28 -7.18
N ASP A 235 20.28 -30.63 -7.26
CA ASP A 235 21.31 -29.70 -7.72
C ASP A 235 21.07 -29.19 -9.14
N THR A 236 20.50 -29.98 -10.01
CA THR A 236 20.12 -29.57 -11.37
C THR A 236 18.98 -28.56 -11.38
N GLU A 237 17.98 -28.76 -10.54
CA GLU A 237 16.87 -27.80 -10.36
C GLU A 237 17.40 -26.50 -9.75
N PHE A 238 18.25 -26.59 -8.72
CA PHE A 238 18.84 -25.44 -8.06
C PHE A 238 19.63 -24.55 -9.04
N VAL A 239 20.55 -25.14 -9.81
CA VAL A 239 21.37 -24.39 -10.77
C VAL A 239 20.49 -23.67 -11.79
N ARG A 240 19.50 -24.38 -12.36
CA ARG A 240 18.59 -23.77 -13.32
C ARG A 240 17.81 -22.61 -12.73
N ARG A 241 17.21 -22.79 -11.53
CA ARG A 241 16.45 -21.76 -10.81
C ARG A 241 17.32 -20.53 -10.56
N LEU A 242 18.48 -20.74 -9.96
CA LEU A 242 19.37 -19.65 -9.55
C LEU A 242 19.82 -18.80 -10.74
N TYR A 243 20.20 -19.41 -11.86
CA TYR A 243 20.58 -18.68 -13.05
C TYR A 243 19.42 -17.84 -13.62
N LEU A 244 18.22 -18.41 -13.71
CA LEU A 244 17.05 -17.70 -14.22
C LEU A 244 16.67 -16.53 -13.31
N ASP A 245 16.69 -16.72 -11.99
CA ASP A 245 16.27 -15.71 -11.02
C ASP A 245 17.29 -14.56 -10.90
N LEU A 246 18.58 -14.89 -10.96
CA LEU A 246 19.64 -13.89 -10.80
C LEU A 246 20.08 -13.22 -12.11
N THR A 247 20.05 -13.96 -13.23
CA THR A 247 20.61 -13.45 -14.50
C THR A 247 19.58 -13.35 -15.62
N GLY A 248 18.37 -13.90 -15.44
CA GLY A 248 17.35 -13.98 -16.47
C GLY A 248 17.68 -14.95 -17.62
N LEU A 249 18.81 -15.67 -17.53
CA LEU A 249 19.31 -16.57 -18.56
C LEU A 249 19.43 -18.00 -18.02
N PRO A 250 19.19 -19.04 -18.84
CA PRO A 250 19.48 -20.41 -18.45
C PRO A 250 21.01 -20.62 -18.31
N PRO A 251 21.46 -21.50 -17.42
CA PRO A 251 22.88 -21.86 -17.34
C PRO A 251 23.37 -22.54 -18.60
N SER A 252 24.63 -22.31 -18.97
CA SER A 252 25.26 -23.05 -20.06
C SER A 252 25.49 -24.53 -19.67
N VAL A 253 25.60 -25.40 -20.68
CA VAL A 253 25.94 -26.83 -20.45
C VAL A 253 27.26 -26.96 -19.68
N ALA A 254 28.25 -26.11 -20.00
CA ALA A 254 29.52 -26.10 -19.30
C ALA A 254 29.37 -25.73 -17.83
N SER A 255 28.60 -24.69 -17.51
CA SER A 255 28.32 -24.27 -16.13
C SER A 255 27.59 -25.35 -15.33
N ILE A 256 26.62 -26.05 -15.95
CA ILE A 256 25.92 -27.16 -15.31
C ILE A 256 26.89 -28.28 -14.98
N ARG A 257 27.71 -28.70 -15.93
CA ARG A 257 28.69 -29.77 -15.71
C ARG A 257 29.71 -29.39 -14.64
N GLN A 258 30.28 -28.22 -14.72
CA GLN A 258 31.23 -27.72 -13.72
C GLN A 258 30.63 -27.77 -12.30
N PHE A 259 29.36 -27.37 -12.14
CA PHE A 259 28.70 -27.41 -10.83
C PHE A 259 28.40 -28.83 -10.37
N LEU A 260 27.91 -29.70 -11.25
CA LEU A 260 27.55 -31.08 -10.87
C LEU A 260 28.79 -31.94 -10.59
N ASP A 261 29.88 -31.75 -11.34
CA ASP A 261 31.13 -32.48 -11.20
C ASP A 261 32.00 -31.99 -10.01
N ASP A 262 31.66 -30.83 -9.40
CA ASP A 262 32.36 -30.34 -8.19
C ASP A 262 32.16 -31.34 -7.02
N PRO A 263 33.24 -31.90 -6.46
CA PRO A 263 33.14 -32.91 -5.40
C PRO A 263 32.72 -32.37 -4.02
N LYS A 264 32.58 -31.07 -3.87
CA LYS A 264 32.15 -30.44 -2.64
C LYS A 264 30.74 -30.82 -2.24
N PRO A 265 30.42 -30.75 -0.92
CA PRO A 265 29.07 -30.92 -0.44
C PRO A 265 28.10 -29.97 -1.15
N SER A 266 26.87 -30.45 -1.46
CA SER A 266 25.86 -29.70 -2.20
C SER A 266 25.60 -28.31 -1.58
N GLY A 267 25.51 -28.18 -0.26
CA GLY A 267 25.31 -26.89 0.41
C GLY A 267 26.45 -25.91 0.14
N GLU A 268 27.70 -26.33 0.22
CA GLU A 268 28.88 -25.48 -0.01
C GLU A 268 28.93 -24.97 -1.47
N LYS A 269 28.78 -25.89 -2.42
CA LYS A 269 28.81 -25.48 -3.86
C LYS A 269 27.64 -24.59 -4.26
N ARG A 270 26.47 -24.74 -3.60
CA ARG A 270 25.32 -23.85 -3.79
C ARG A 270 25.62 -22.43 -3.29
N GLU A 271 26.18 -22.30 -2.08
CA GLU A 271 26.59 -20.99 -1.56
C GLU A 271 27.63 -20.32 -2.45
N MET A 272 28.63 -21.06 -2.91
CA MET A 272 29.66 -20.55 -3.83
C MET A 272 29.06 -20.07 -5.15
N LEU A 273 28.09 -20.79 -5.70
CA LEU A 273 27.45 -20.39 -6.95
C LEU A 273 26.58 -19.13 -6.75
N ILE A 274 25.87 -19.00 -5.62
CA ILE A 274 25.14 -17.77 -5.28
C ILE A 274 26.12 -16.58 -5.27
N ASP A 275 27.24 -16.72 -4.53
CA ASP A 275 28.21 -15.64 -4.39
C ASP A 275 28.90 -15.29 -5.71
N GLN A 276 29.07 -16.25 -6.63
CA GLN A 276 29.61 -16.03 -7.96
C GLN A 276 28.64 -15.30 -8.89
N LEU A 277 27.35 -15.59 -8.82
CA LEU A 277 26.36 -15.00 -9.72
C LEU A 277 25.90 -13.62 -9.27
N VAL A 278 25.76 -13.39 -7.95
CA VAL A 278 25.35 -12.09 -7.42
C VAL A 278 26.42 -11.04 -7.70
N GLY A 279 26.09 -10.10 -8.59
CA GLY A 279 26.97 -9.01 -9.01
C GLY A 279 27.83 -9.31 -10.22
N ASN A 280 27.70 -10.48 -10.86
CA ASN A 280 28.36 -10.72 -12.14
C ASN A 280 27.73 -9.87 -13.26
N ARG A 281 28.29 -9.90 -14.45
CA ARG A 281 27.85 -9.09 -15.58
C ARG A 281 26.39 -9.35 -15.97
N GLU A 282 25.98 -10.60 -16.07
CA GLU A 282 24.64 -11.01 -16.46
C GLU A 282 23.60 -10.61 -15.40
N PHE A 283 23.97 -10.69 -14.12
CA PHE A 283 23.17 -10.16 -13.01
C PHE A 283 22.95 -8.66 -13.17
N VAL A 284 24.03 -7.91 -13.39
CA VAL A 284 23.94 -6.46 -13.56
C VAL A 284 23.04 -6.10 -14.74
N ASP A 285 23.20 -6.75 -15.88
CA ASP A 285 22.38 -6.50 -17.07
C ASP A 285 20.89 -6.84 -16.84
N TYR A 286 20.59 -7.93 -16.14
CA TYR A 286 19.22 -8.36 -15.83
C TYR A 286 18.52 -7.40 -14.87
N TRP A 287 19.16 -7.08 -13.76
CA TRP A 287 18.59 -6.17 -12.76
C TRP A 287 18.51 -4.72 -13.27
N THR A 288 19.40 -4.31 -14.16
CA THR A 288 19.28 -3.04 -14.89
C THR A 288 17.98 -2.97 -15.68
N ASN A 289 17.62 -4.04 -16.39
CA ASN A 289 16.36 -4.08 -17.14
C ASN A 289 15.15 -4.00 -16.24
N LYS A 290 15.12 -4.70 -15.09
CA LYS A 290 14.03 -4.60 -14.10
C LYS A 290 13.84 -3.17 -13.60
N TRP A 291 14.92 -2.46 -13.28
CA TRP A 291 14.85 -1.07 -12.85
C TRP A 291 14.44 -0.12 -13.98
N ALA A 292 14.91 -0.38 -15.19
CA ALA A 292 14.50 0.41 -16.36
C ALA A 292 12.99 0.33 -16.60
N ASP A 293 12.39 -0.84 -16.41
CA ASP A 293 10.93 -1.01 -16.50
C ASP A 293 10.19 -0.29 -15.37
N LEU A 294 10.66 -0.42 -14.12
CA LEU A 294 10.06 0.26 -12.97
C LEU A 294 10.08 1.79 -13.09
N LEU A 295 11.16 2.34 -13.64
CA LEU A 295 11.36 3.78 -13.83
C LEU A 295 10.91 4.25 -15.23
N GLN A 296 10.17 3.40 -15.95
CA GLN A 296 9.50 3.71 -17.20
C GLN A 296 10.44 4.24 -18.30
N VAL A 297 11.69 3.75 -18.33
CA VAL A 297 12.66 4.15 -19.34
C VAL A 297 12.16 3.80 -20.74
N ASN A 298 11.85 4.81 -21.54
CA ASN A 298 11.37 4.58 -22.89
C ASN A 298 11.82 5.66 -23.87
N ARG A 299 11.86 5.29 -25.15
CA ARG A 299 12.30 6.18 -26.23
C ARG A 299 11.30 7.28 -26.57
N LYS A 300 10.02 7.12 -26.20
CA LYS A 300 8.98 8.11 -26.47
C LYS A 300 9.25 9.42 -25.72
N PHE A 301 9.65 9.31 -24.45
CA PHE A 301 9.85 10.48 -23.57
C PHE A 301 11.31 10.93 -23.49
N LEU A 302 12.27 10.04 -23.80
CA LEU A 302 13.70 10.33 -23.65
C LEU A 302 14.47 10.38 -24.98
N GLY A 303 13.88 9.88 -26.07
CA GLY A 303 14.62 9.57 -27.29
C GLY A 303 15.55 8.36 -27.12
N PRO A 304 16.13 7.82 -28.20
CA PRO A 304 17.05 6.67 -28.11
C PRO A 304 18.27 6.96 -27.24
N GLU A 305 18.89 8.14 -27.44
CA GLU A 305 20.10 8.57 -26.74
C GLU A 305 19.83 8.77 -25.23
N GLY A 306 18.76 9.51 -24.88
CA GLY A 306 18.40 9.76 -23.47
C GLY A 306 17.98 8.50 -22.73
N ALA A 307 17.27 7.59 -23.39
CA ALA A 307 16.90 6.28 -22.81
C ALA A 307 18.16 5.42 -22.54
N SER A 308 19.15 5.44 -23.44
CA SER A 308 20.42 4.75 -23.23
C SER A 308 21.19 5.35 -22.04
N LEU A 309 21.33 6.69 -21.98
CA LEU A 309 22.03 7.36 -20.88
C LEU A 309 21.42 7.02 -19.52
N PHE A 310 20.08 7.04 -19.41
CA PHE A 310 19.39 6.74 -18.16
C PHE A 310 19.56 5.26 -17.77
N ARG A 311 19.46 4.33 -18.74
CA ARG A 311 19.72 2.91 -18.52
C ARG A 311 21.17 2.65 -18.11
N ASP A 312 22.14 3.30 -18.73
CA ASP A 312 23.56 3.12 -18.44
C ASP A 312 23.92 3.69 -17.06
N TRP A 313 23.20 4.73 -16.61
CA TRP A 313 23.31 5.23 -15.25
C TRP A 313 22.88 4.15 -14.23
N PHE A 314 21.69 3.54 -14.41
CA PHE A 314 21.26 2.43 -13.53
C PHE A 314 22.26 1.29 -13.52
N ARG A 315 22.79 0.96 -14.69
CA ARG A 315 23.76 -0.10 -14.81
C ARG A 315 24.99 0.14 -13.94
N LYS A 316 25.49 1.36 -13.88
CA LYS A 316 26.61 1.74 -13.01
C LYS A 316 26.27 1.64 -11.54
N GLU A 317 25.08 2.10 -11.14
CA GLU A 317 24.63 2.05 -9.76
C GLU A 317 24.48 0.59 -9.26
N ILE A 318 23.92 -0.28 -10.11
CA ILE A 318 23.77 -1.72 -9.79
C ILE A 318 25.14 -2.43 -9.80
N GLU A 319 26.03 -2.10 -10.75
CA GLU A 319 27.39 -2.63 -10.82
C GLU A 319 28.24 -2.20 -9.61
N GLY A 320 28.07 -0.97 -9.15
CA GLY A 320 28.70 -0.42 -7.96
C GLY A 320 28.11 -0.92 -6.66
N ASN A 321 26.96 -1.63 -6.69
CA ASN A 321 26.17 -1.98 -5.50
C ASN A 321 25.86 -0.76 -4.62
N THR A 322 25.49 0.35 -5.27
CA THR A 322 25.10 1.55 -4.54
C THR A 322 24.00 1.23 -3.53
N PRO A 323 24.14 1.62 -2.25
CA PRO A 323 23.10 1.42 -1.24
C PRO A 323 21.74 1.94 -1.72
N TYR A 324 20.68 1.18 -1.46
CA TYR A 324 19.36 1.47 -2.02
C TYR A 324 18.80 2.84 -1.60
N ASP A 325 19.07 3.28 -0.38
CA ASP A 325 18.74 4.61 0.13
C ASP A 325 19.44 5.70 -0.69
N GLN A 326 20.74 5.54 -0.97
CA GLN A 326 21.52 6.47 -1.80
C GLN A 326 21.04 6.47 -3.26
N PHE A 327 20.73 5.29 -3.81
CA PHE A 327 20.16 5.16 -5.15
C PHE A 327 18.84 5.92 -5.28
N ALA A 328 17.92 5.74 -4.32
CA ALA A 328 16.65 6.45 -4.30
C ALA A 328 16.85 7.96 -4.11
N ARG A 329 17.74 8.36 -3.22
CA ARG A 329 18.08 9.77 -2.96
C ARG A 329 18.63 10.45 -4.23
N GLN A 330 19.54 9.81 -4.97
CA GLN A 330 20.07 10.34 -6.23
C GLN A 330 18.97 10.61 -7.26
N ILE A 331 17.92 9.78 -7.33
CA ILE A 331 16.77 9.99 -8.22
C ILE A 331 15.92 11.17 -7.73
N LEU A 332 15.58 11.17 -6.44
CA LEU A 332 14.65 12.15 -5.86
C LEU A 332 15.23 13.58 -5.83
N THR A 333 16.53 13.71 -5.67
CA THR A 333 17.21 15.02 -5.63
C THR A 333 17.84 15.43 -6.96
N ALA A 334 17.67 14.60 -8.02
CA ALA A 334 18.30 14.87 -9.32
C ALA A 334 17.89 16.23 -9.91
N ASP A 335 18.87 17.00 -10.29
CA ASP A 335 18.73 18.29 -10.96
C ASP A 335 19.71 18.42 -12.14
N GLY A 336 19.66 19.54 -12.84
CA GLY A 336 20.52 19.79 -13.99
C GLY A 336 20.07 19.11 -15.29
N SER A 337 20.96 19.05 -16.26
CA SER A 337 20.70 18.44 -17.56
C SER A 337 20.53 16.93 -17.45
N ASN A 338 19.44 16.39 -17.99
CA ASN A 338 19.26 14.94 -18.06
C ASN A 338 20.23 14.23 -19.04
N LYS A 339 21.09 14.97 -19.68
CA LYS A 339 22.23 14.46 -20.44
C LYS A 339 23.47 14.23 -19.55
N GLU A 340 23.78 15.22 -18.71
CA GLU A 340 24.94 15.20 -17.80
C GLU A 340 24.61 14.46 -16.48
N ASN A 341 23.38 14.62 -15.98
CA ASN A 341 22.82 13.90 -14.85
C ASN A 341 21.61 13.05 -15.31
N PRO A 342 21.83 11.82 -15.79
CA PRO A 342 20.75 11.01 -16.35
C PRO A 342 19.62 10.69 -15.35
N ALA A 343 19.87 10.69 -14.03
CA ALA A 343 18.83 10.50 -13.00
C ALA A 343 17.72 11.56 -13.11
N ALA A 344 18.01 12.77 -13.58
CA ALA A 344 17.02 13.82 -13.82
C ALA A 344 15.99 13.45 -14.92
N ALA A 345 16.26 12.42 -15.73
CA ALA A 345 15.29 11.90 -16.69
C ALA A 345 14.01 11.37 -16.03
N TYR A 346 14.05 10.97 -14.77
CA TYR A 346 12.87 10.60 -13.98
C TYR A 346 11.80 11.70 -14.01
N TYR A 347 12.19 12.94 -13.77
CA TYR A 347 11.31 14.11 -13.81
C TYR A 347 10.82 14.42 -15.22
N LYS A 348 11.67 14.22 -16.21
CA LYS A 348 11.29 14.45 -17.61
C LYS A 348 10.20 13.49 -18.08
N ILE A 349 10.18 12.25 -17.58
CA ILE A 349 9.13 11.26 -17.89
C ILE A 349 7.80 11.65 -17.26
N LEU A 350 7.79 12.02 -15.99
CA LEU A 350 6.58 12.21 -15.20
C LEU A 350 6.02 13.64 -15.24
N ARG A 351 6.85 14.65 -15.21
CA ARG A 351 6.63 16.09 -15.39
C ARG A 351 5.71 16.78 -14.36
N GLU A 352 4.53 16.26 -14.10
CA GLU A 352 3.54 16.90 -13.26
C GLU A 352 3.73 16.52 -11.78
N PRO A 353 3.59 17.47 -10.83
CA PRO A 353 3.85 17.22 -9.40
C PRO A 353 3.07 16.03 -8.83
N ASP A 354 1.82 15.89 -9.21
CA ASP A 354 0.95 14.78 -8.76
C ASP A 354 1.39 13.44 -9.37
N LEU A 355 1.77 13.39 -10.64
CA LEU A 355 2.26 12.18 -11.28
C LEU A 355 3.63 11.76 -10.71
N ILE A 356 4.50 12.72 -10.40
CA ILE A 356 5.78 12.45 -9.76
C ILE A 356 5.54 11.87 -8.36
N MET A 357 4.67 12.49 -7.57
CA MET A 357 4.32 12.03 -6.22
C MET A 357 3.70 10.63 -6.25
N GLU A 358 2.70 10.39 -7.08
CA GLU A 358 2.03 9.09 -7.21
C GLU A 358 3.02 7.98 -7.58
N ASN A 359 3.91 8.22 -8.55
CA ASN A 359 4.92 7.26 -8.94
C ASN A 359 5.97 7.03 -7.84
N THR A 360 6.45 8.11 -7.21
CA THR A 360 7.43 8.05 -6.13
C THR A 360 6.94 7.22 -4.94
N THR A 361 5.72 7.51 -4.46
CA THR A 361 5.15 6.79 -3.31
C THR A 361 4.81 5.33 -3.65
N HIS A 362 4.33 5.08 -4.86
CA HIS A 362 4.04 3.74 -5.33
C HIS A 362 5.31 2.90 -5.52
N LEU A 363 6.36 3.47 -6.10
CA LEU A 363 7.62 2.76 -6.37
C LEU A 363 8.42 2.49 -5.10
N PHE A 364 8.63 3.52 -4.27
CA PHE A 364 9.55 3.48 -3.14
C PHE A 364 8.88 3.12 -1.81
N LEU A 365 7.59 3.40 -1.65
CA LEU A 365 6.86 3.12 -0.41
C LEU A 365 5.78 2.04 -0.56
N ALA A 366 5.54 1.53 -1.77
CA ALA A 366 4.43 0.62 -2.08
C ALA A 366 3.07 1.14 -1.58
N THR A 367 2.88 2.46 -1.62
CA THR A 367 1.67 3.15 -1.19
C THR A 367 0.98 3.81 -2.38
N ARG A 368 -0.31 3.51 -2.57
CA ARG A 368 -1.11 4.00 -3.71
C ARG A 368 -1.96 5.18 -3.30
N PHE A 369 -1.54 6.39 -3.68
CA PHE A 369 -2.25 7.63 -3.37
C PHE A 369 -3.29 8.07 -4.43
N ASN A 370 -3.39 7.41 -5.57
CA ASN A 370 -4.23 7.85 -6.70
C ASN A 370 -5.68 8.16 -6.34
N CYS A 371 -6.30 7.37 -5.44
CA CYS A 371 -7.68 7.60 -5.00
C CYS A 371 -7.82 8.91 -4.21
N ASN A 372 -6.74 9.34 -3.54
CA ASN A 372 -6.74 10.50 -2.65
C ASN A 372 -6.77 11.84 -3.39
N LYS A 373 -6.58 11.85 -4.70
CA LYS A 373 -6.73 13.06 -5.51
C LYS A 373 -8.13 13.68 -5.39
N CYS A 374 -9.17 12.84 -5.23
CA CYS A 374 -10.56 13.28 -5.22
C CYS A 374 -11.27 13.18 -3.87
N HIS A 375 -10.85 12.29 -2.99
CA HIS A 375 -11.47 12.01 -1.68
C HIS A 375 -10.48 11.26 -0.79
N ASP A 376 -10.78 11.13 0.50
CA ASP A 376 -10.00 10.26 1.39
C ASP A 376 -10.03 8.82 0.89
N HIS A 377 -8.93 8.08 1.10
CA HIS A 377 -8.81 6.72 0.59
C HIS A 377 -9.92 5.82 1.15
N PRO A 378 -10.66 5.07 0.32
CA PRO A 378 -11.82 4.31 0.79
C PRO A 378 -11.48 3.05 1.61
N PHE A 379 -10.22 2.58 1.56
CA PHE A 379 -9.77 1.34 2.21
C PHE A 379 -8.47 1.52 3.00
N GLU A 380 -8.00 2.77 3.14
CA GLU A 380 -6.76 3.11 3.83
C GLU A 380 -6.86 4.46 4.54
N ARG A 381 -5.94 4.71 5.48
CA ARG A 381 -5.91 5.90 6.33
C ARG A 381 -5.56 7.21 5.61
N TRP A 382 -5.13 7.13 4.36
CA TRP A 382 -4.64 8.27 3.60
C TRP A 382 -5.75 9.25 3.24
N THR A 383 -5.52 10.54 3.51
CA THR A 383 -6.50 11.60 3.27
C THR A 383 -6.24 12.33 1.96
N GLN A 384 -7.25 13.07 1.49
CA GLN A 384 -7.11 13.97 0.35
C GLN A 384 -6.10 15.10 0.67
N ASP A 385 -6.10 15.61 1.90
CA ASP A 385 -5.16 16.64 2.34
C ASP A 385 -3.72 16.13 2.19
N GLN A 386 -3.40 14.93 2.70
CA GLN A 386 -2.08 14.30 2.57
C GLN A 386 -1.63 14.10 1.12
N TYR A 387 -2.55 13.84 0.20
CA TYR A 387 -2.23 13.76 -1.24
C TYR A 387 -1.65 15.05 -1.77
N TYR A 388 -2.31 16.18 -1.47
CA TYR A 388 -1.87 17.50 -1.94
C TYR A 388 -0.62 17.99 -1.21
N GLU A 389 -0.51 17.71 0.09
CA GLU A 389 0.67 17.99 0.90
C GLU A 389 1.91 17.27 0.37
N MET A 390 1.79 15.99 0.06
CA MET A 390 2.88 15.21 -0.56
C MET A 390 3.20 15.69 -1.98
N SER A 391 2.19 16.03 -2.79
CA SER A 391 2.41 16.58 -4.13
C SER A 391 3.13 17.93 -4.09
N ALA A 392 2.95 18.72 -3.02
CA ALA A 392 3.58 20.01 -2.85
C ALA A 392 5.12 19.97 -2.72
N TYR A 393 5.70 18.81 -2.38
CA TYR A 393 7.15 18.62 -2.42
C TYR A 393 7.71 18.74 -3.84
N PHE A 394 6.91 18.44 -4.86
CA PHE A 394 7.32 18.48 -6.28
C PHE A 394 6.80 19.72 -7.03
N ALA A 395 6.04 20.59 -6.36
CA ALA A 395 5.39 21.75 -7.00
C ALA A 395 6.35 22.74 -7.66
N ARG A 396 7.61 22.76 -7.21
CA ARG A 396 8.64 23.68 -7.70
C ARG A 396 9.52 23.09 -8.81
N VAL A 397 9.34 21.82 -9.14
CA VAL A 397 10.09 21.17 -10.24
C VAL A 397 9.71 21.82 -11.56
N SER A 398 10.71 22.22 -12.32
CA SER A 398 10.54 22.89 -13.60
C SER A 398 11.57 22.44 -14.63
N PHE A 399 11.31 22.78 -15.88
CA PHE A 399 12.10 22.32 -17.02
C PHE A 399 12.43 23.47 -17.94
N LYS A 400 13.65 23.49 -18.46
CA LYS A 400 14.07 24.36 -19.56
C LYS A 400 14.88 23.55 -20.56
N ALA A 401 14.86 23.99 -21.82
CA ALA A 401 15.64 23.34 -22.88
C ALA A 401 17.15 23.36 -22.53
N ASP A 402 17.78 22.22 -22.66
CA ASP A 402 19.25 22.15 -22.63
C ASP A 402 19.79 22.61 -23.97
N PRO A 403 20.73 23.60 -24.01
CA PRO A 403 21.34 24.06 -25.25
C PRO A 403 21.99 22.95 -26.05
N THR A 404 22.44 21.86 -25.41
CA THR A 404 23.07 20.72 -26.11
C THR A 404 22.06 19.90 -26.91
N SER A 405 20.72 20.09 -26.69
CA SER A 405 19.71 19.51 -27.57
C SER A 405 19.79 20.03 -29.00
N LYS A 406 20.32 21.25 -29.18
CA LYS A 406 20.28 21.98 -30.46
C LYS A 406 18.81 21.97 -30.95
N ASP A 407 18.60 21.60 -32.22
CA ASP A 407 17.24 21.49 -32.80
C ASP A 407 16.67 20.06 -32.73
N LYS A 408 17.20 19.21 -31.85
CA LYS A 408 16.66 17.84 -31.65
C LYS A 408 15.48 17.86 -30.71
N TYR A 409 14.35 17.36 -31.18
CA TYR A 409 13.08 17.24 -30.43
C TYR A 409 12.58 15.80 -30.43
N ILE A 410 11.87 15.43 -29.39
CA ILE A 410 11.26 14.11 -29.21
C ILE A 410 9.78 14.22 -28.85
N GLY A 411 9.05 13.13 -29.07
CA GLY A 411 7.63 13.04 -28.78
C GLY A 411 6.82 14.00 -29.65
N GLY A 412 5.68 14.36 -29.13
CA GLY A 412 4.71 15.22 -29.80
C GLY A 412 3.56 14.41 -30.38
N THR A 413 2.36 14.80 -29.99
CA THR A 413 1.09 14.34 -30.54
C THR A 413 0.33 15.59 -31.01
N ALA A 414 -0.88 15.43 -31.55
CA ALA A 414 -1.73 16.54 -31.89
C ALA A 414 -2.10 17.42 -30.67
N VAL A 415 -2.02 16.85 -29.46
CA VAL A 415 -2.36 17.51 -28.18
C VAL A 415 -1.10 17.92 -27.40
N GLU A 416 -0.06 17.08 -27.40
CA GLU A 416 1.19 17.32 -26.70
C GLU A 416 2.26 17.87 -27.66
N GLY A 417 2.79 19.06 -27.38
CA GLY A 417 3.89 19.64 -28.14
C GLY A 417 5.18 18.82 -28.04
N ARG A 418 6.05 18.98 -29.05
CA ARG A 418 7.41 18.40 -29.02
C ARG A 418 8.20 18.91 -27.82
N LYS A 419 9.04 18.06 -27.23
CA LYS A 419 9.94 18.41 -26.14
C LYS A 419 11.40 18.38 -26.64
N PRO A 420 12.29 19.22 -26.11
CA PRO A 420 13.72 19.12 -26.40
C PRO A 420 14.25 17.73 -26.08
N LEU A 421 15.22 17.24 -26.84
CA LEU A 421 15.85 15.93 -26.57
C LEU A 421 16.45 15.87 -25.18
N TYR A 422 17.12 16.94 -24.75
CA TYR A 422 17.62 17.11 -23.38
C TYR A 422 16.98 18.33 -22.74
N GLU A 423 16.68 18.23 -21.46
CA GLU A 423 16.11 19.30 -20.65
C GLU A 423 16.90 19.42 -19.35
N ILE A 424 16.96 20.63 -18.83
CA ILE A 424 17.52 20.93 -17.53
C ILE A 424 16.38 20.95 -16.54
N VAL A 425 16.43 20.06 -15.56
CA VAL A 425 15.53 20.01 -14.40
C VAL A 425 16.06 20.98 -13.36
N TYR A 426 15.20 21.81 -12.78
CA TYR A 426 15.57 22.76 -11.73
C TYR A 426 14.38 23.06 -10.83
N GLU A 427 14.61 23.63 -9.66
CA GLU A 427 13.56 24.15 -8.80
C GLU A 427 13.38 25.65 -8.97
N LYS A 428 12.12 26.09 -9.06
CA LYS A 428 11.75 27.51 -9.01
C LYS A 428 11.68 27.95 -7.54
N ASP A 429 11.83 29.26 -7.33
CA ASP A 429 11.65 29.86 -6.01
C ASP A 429 10.19 29.76 -5.54
N GLU A 430 9.24 29.80 -6.49
CA GLU A 430 7.80 29.73 -6.27
C GLU A 430 7.18 28.58 -7.07
N GLY A 431 6.11 28.02 -6.53
CA GLY A 431 5.31 26.96 -7.14
C GLY A 431 4.54 26.22 -6.07
N GLU A 432 3.21 26.14 -6.27
CA GLU A 432 2.32 25.54 -5.30
C GLU A 432 1.31 24.64 -6.00
N VAL A 433 0.86 23.62 -5.27
CA VAL A 433 -0.26 22.76 -5.71
C VAL A 433 -1.52 23.25 -5.04
N THR A 434 -2.58 23.47 -5.84
CA THR A 434 -3.87 23.87 -5.31
C THR A 434 -4.70 22.67 -4.91
N HIS A 435 -5.15 22.63 -3.67
CA HIS A 435 -6.02 21.59 -3.15
C HIS A 435 -7.41 21.68 -3.79
N LEU A 436 -7.86 20.60 -4.43
CA LEU A 436 -9.08 20.60 -5.26
C LEU A 436 -10.35 20.98 -4.48
N ARG A 437 -10.49 20.51 -3.24
CA ARG A 437 -11.66 20.73 -2.39
C ARG A 437 -11.69 22.14 -1.78
N THR A 438 -10.54 22.60 -1.28
CA THR A 438 -10.47 23.84 -0.51
C THR A 438 -10.11 25.06 -1.36
N GLY A 439 -9.57 24.87 -2.57
CA GLY A 439 -9.05 25.94 -3.42
C GLY A 439 -7.81 26.64 -2.86
N LYS A 440 -7.22 26.14 -1.77
CA LYS A 440 -6.04 26.70 -1.12
C LYS A 440 -4.77 26.03 -1.60
N SER A 441 -3.65 26.73 -1.52
CA SER A 441 -2.32 26.14 -1.72
C SER A 441 -2.03 25.13 -0.63
N ALA A 442 -1.55 23.93 -1.01
CA ALA A 442 -1.11 22.91 -0.08
C ALA A 442 0.32 23.21 0.40
N VAL A 443 0.54 23.10 1.70
CA VAL A 443 1.87 23.19 2.32
C VAL A 443 2.48 21.80 2.37
N PRO A 444 3.76 21.59 2.00
CA PRO A 444 4.40 20.28 2.13
C PRO A 444 4.32 19.75 3.57
N SER A 445 3.88 18.50 3.70
CA SER A 445 3.82 17.79 4.98
C SER A 445 3.94 16.28 4.75
N PHE A 446 4.56 15.56 5.68
CA PHE A 446 4.68 14.10 5.60
C PHE A 446 3.40 13.42 6.10
N PRO A 447 3.00 12.32 5.48
CA PRO A 447 1.76 11.62 5.83
C PRO A 447 1.88 10.80 7.13
N TYR A 448 3.09 10.61 7.64
CA TYR A 448 3.41 9.95 8.90
C TYR A 448 4.79 10.37 9.40
N GLU A 449 5.03 10.19 10.68
CA GLU A 449 6.30 10.49 11.31
C GLU A 449 7.36 9.42 10.95
N ALA A 450 8.57 9.86 10.73
CA ALA A 450 9.79 9.06 10.67
C ALA A 450 10.92 9.95 11.17
N ASP A 451 11.79 9.43 12.02
CA ASP A 451 12.98 10.17 12.45
C ASP A 451 13.97 10.22 11.29
N PHE A 452 14.42 11.42 10.95
CA PHE A 452 15.43 11.65 9.92
C PHE A 452 16.33 12.82 10.30
N ASP A 453 17.55 12.81 9.81
CA ASP A 453 18.49 13.91 10.09
C ASP A 453 18.04 15.18 9.35
N GLY A 454 17.36 16.05 10.09
CA GLY A 454 16.78 17.29 9.60
C GLY A 454 17.78 18.42 9.34
N ASN A 455 19.10 18.15 9.38
CA ASN A 455 20.14 19.15 9.09
C ASN A 455 20.14 19.61 7.62
N GLU A 456 19.37 18.96 6.76
CA GLU A 456 19.13 19.39 5.38
C GLU A 456 18.01 20.45 5.23
N LYS A 457 17.57 21.10 6.33
CA LYS A 457 16.59 22.21 6.28
C LYS A 457 17.01 23.41 5.42
N GLU A 458 18.28 23.48 5.03
CA GLU A 458 18.78 24.47 4.07
C GLU A 458 18.66 24.00 2.59
N GLY A 459 18.15 22.79 2.37
CA GLY A 459 17.96 22.19 1.05
C GLY A 459 16.62 22.53 0.37
N THR A 460 16.42 21.94 -0.79
CA THR A 460 15.15 22.03 -1.53
C THR A 460 14.07 21.15 -0.87
N ARG A 461 12.80 21.37 -1.23
CA ARG A 461 11.68 20.50 -0.80
C ARG A 461 11.95 19.02 -1.12
N ARG A 462 12.57 18.72 -2.26
CA ARG A 462 12.92 17.36 -2.67
C ARG A 462 14.03 16.75 -1.82
N ASN A 463 14.98 17.54 -1.33
CA ASN A 463 16.01 17.07 -0.42
C ASN A 463 15.39 16.64 0.91
N GLU A 464 14.48 17.45 1.46
CA GLU A 464 13.74 17.13 2.68
C GLU A 464 12.92 15.84 2.52
N LEU A 465 12.18 15.71 1.41
CA LEU A 465 11.42 14.51 1.09
C LEU A 465 12.34 13.27 0.96
N ALA A 466 13.46 13.41 0.28
CA ALA A 466 14.41 12.31 0.10
C ALA A 466 14.98 11.84 1.44
N SER A 467 15.34 12.77 2.34
CA SER A 467 15.86 12.45 3.66
C SER A 467 14.83 11.71 4.51
N TRP A 468 13.57 12.20 4.55
CA TRP A 468 12.48 11.52 5.23
C TRP A 468 12.19 10.13 4.63
N MET A 469 12.12 10.04 3.31
CA MET A 469 11.75 8.79 2.63
C MET A 469 12.79 7.69 2.81
N THR A 470 14.06 8.04 2.71
CA THR A 470 15.18 7.09 2.77
C THR A 470 15.72 6.87 4.18
N SER A 471 15.06 7.43 5.20
CA SER A 471 15.42 7.20 6.59
C SER A 471 15.33 5.71 6.95
N PRO A 472 16.26 5.19 7.75
CA PRO A 472 16.16 3.84 8.35
C PRO A 472 14.86 3.62 9.12
N ASP A 473 14.29 4.67 9.71
CA ASP A 473 13.06 4.62 10.51
C ASP A 473 11.79 4.75 9.66
N ASN A 474 11.93 4.93 8.33
CA ASN A 474 10.75 4.98 7.47
C ASN A 474 10.09 3.60 7.36
N ALA A 475 8.86 3.50 7.87
CA ALA A 475 8.12 2.23 8.01
C ALA A 475 7.84 1.50 6.67
N TYR A 476 7.96 2.19 5.54
CA TYR A 476 7.58 1.65 4.22
C TYR A 476 8.75 1.46 3.27
N PHE A 477 9.78 2.31 3.32
CA PHE A 477 10.84 2.34 2.31
C PHE A 477 11.62 1.02 2.20
N ALA A 478 12.26 0.59 3.28
CA ALA A 478 13.00 -0.67 3.30
C ALA A 478 12.06 -1.87 3.08
N LYS A 479 10.89 -1.88 3.73
CA LYS A 479 9.88 -2.93 3.64
C LYS A 479 9.37 -3.14 2.21
N SER A 480 9.12 -2.05 1.49
CA SER A 480 8.70 -2.08 0.08
C SER A 480 9.74 -2.76 -0.81
N TYR A 481 11.01 -2.41 -0.64
CA TYR A 481 12.08 -3.01 -1.43
C TYR A 481 12.29 -4.49 -1.10
N VAL A 482 12.34 -4.83 0.19
CA VAL A 482 12.47 -6.21 0.66
C VAL A 482 11.35 -7.09 0.11
N ASN A 483 10.09 -6.63 0.20
CA ASN A 483 8.95 -7.37 -0.33
C ASN A 483 9.06 -7.56 -1.85
N ARG A 484 9.53 -6.56 -2.57
CA ARG A 484 9.73 -6.62 -4.03
C ARG A 484 10.80 -7.62 -4.43
N ILE A 485 11.96 -7.59 -3.75
CA ILE A 485 13.05 -8.55 -4.01
C ILE A 485 12.62 -9.97 -3.66
N TRP A 486 11.95 -10.14 -2.52
CA TRP A 486 11.36 -11.42 -2.14
C TRP A 486 10.44 -11.95 -3.23
N GLY A 487 9.50 -11.13 -3.71
CA GLY A 487 8.55 -11.52 -4.76
C GLY A 487 9.23 -11.88 -6.09
N TYR A 488 10.31 -11.18 -6.45
CA TYR A 488 11.07 -11.52 -7.65
C TYR A 488 11.82 -12.85 -7.58
N LEU A 489 12.27 -13.25 -6.39
CA LEU A 489 12.99 -14.50 -6.19
C LEU A 489 12.07 -15.68 -5.85
N MET A 490 10.97 -15.43 -5.16
CA MET A 490 10.06 -16.47 -4.69
C MET A 490 8.81 -16.64 -5.57
N GLY A 491 8.63 -15.75 -6.56
CA GLY A 491 7.47 -15.75 -7.46
C GLY A 491 6.21 -15.11 -6.87
N MET A 492 6.21 -14.79 -5.57
CA MET A 492 5.11 -14.12 -4.85
C MET A 492 5.68 -13.33 -3.68
N GLY A 493 5.16 -12.13 -3.42
CA GLY A 493 5.54 -11.31 -2.27
C GLY A 493 5.08 -11.90 -0.94
N LEU A 494 5.69 -11.45 0.14
CA LEU A 494 5.11 -11.62 1.48
C LEU A 494 3.85 -10.78 1.62
N ILE A 495 3.80 -9.65 0.93
CA ILE A 495 2.60 -8.85 0.66
C ILE A 495 2.35 -8.90 -0.85
N GLU A 496 1.12 -9.24 -1.27
CA GLU A 496 0.74 -9.33 -2.68
C GLU A 496 -0.56 -8.55 -2.93
N PRO A 497 -0.67 -7.62 -3.91
CA PRO A 497 0.39 -7.21 -4.86
C PRO A 497 1.62 -6.58 -4.20
N LEU A 498 2.78 -6.69 -4.85
CA LEU A 498 4.09 -6.27 -4.31
C LEU A 498 4.15 -4.79 -3.89
N ASP A 499 3.29 -3.98 -4.44
CA ASP A 499 3.23 -2.52 -4.35
C ASP A 499 1.97 -2.01 -3.63
N ASP A 500 1.40 -2.83 -2.72
CA ASP A 500 0.16 -2.52 -2.01
C ASP A 500 0.29 -2.81 -0.50
N ILE A 501 1.19 -2.09 0.15
CA ILE A 501 1.38 -2.17 1.60
C ILE A 501 0.29 -1.34 2.30
N ARG A 502 -0.63 -2.03 2.97
CA ARG A 502 -1.74 -1.40 3.69
C ARG A 502 -2.29 -2.29 4.81
N ALA A 503 -3.04 -1.69 5.73
CA ALA A 503 -3.62 -2.41 6.86
C ALA A 503 -4.52 -3.58 6.44
N GLY A 504 -5.26 -3.43 5.34
CA GLY A 504 -6.14 -4.48 4.79
C GLY A 504 -5.44 -5.57 3.99
N ASN A 505 -4.13 -5.47 3.82
CA ASN A 505 -3.30 -6.42 3.08
C ASN A 505 -2.06 -6.81 3.91
N PRO A 506 -2.25 -7.49 5.06
CA PRO A 506 -1.16 -7.87 5.95
C PRO A 506 -0.24 -8.89 5.28
N PRO A 507 1.05 -8.90 5.64
CA PRO A 507 2.00 -9.87 5.09
C PRO A 507 1.63 -11.30 5.47
N SER A 508 1.88 -12.22 4.55
CA SER A 508 1.67 -13.65 4.78
C SER A 508 2.52 -14.20 5.93
N ASN A 509 3.68 -13.59 6.20
CA ASN A 509 4.52 -13.88 7.36
C ASN A 509 5.10 -12.55 7.91
N PRO A 510 4.40 -11.91 8.88
CA PRO A 510 4.82 -10.62 9.42
C PRO A 510 6.22 -10.64 10.06
N GLU A 511 6.51 -11.66 10.83
CA GLU A 511 7.79 -11.82 11.54
C GLU A 511 8.96 -11.94 10.57
N LEU A 512 8.76 -12.66 9.47
CA LEU A 512 9.77 -12.80 8.41
C LEU A 512 10.01 -11.47 7.68
N LEU A 513 8.94 -10.76 7.32
CA LEU A 513 9.07 -9.48 6.62
C LEU A 513 9.75 -8.44 7.51
N GLU A 514 9.38 -8.39 8.78
CA GLU A 514 9.97 -7.46 9.75
C GLU A 514 11.46 -7.74 9.93
N TRP A 515 11.82 -9.01 10.15
CA TRP A 515 13.22 -9.39 10.30
C TRP A 515 14.05 -9.09 9.04
N LEU A 516 13.55 -9.42 7.84
CA LEU A 516 14.24 -9.12 6.59
C LEU A 516 14.40 -7.61 6.37
N THR A 517 13.39 -6.82 6.76
CA THR A 517 13.45 -5.35 6.67
C THR A 517 14.54 -4.80 7.57
N GLN A 518 14.61 -5.28 8.81
CA GLN A 518 15.63 -4.92 9.77
C GLN A 518 17.05 -5.31 9.30
N ASP A 519 17.24 -6.55 8.85
CA ASP A 519 18.51 -7.06 8.30
C ASP A 519 18.98 -6.22 7.09
N PHE A 520 18.05 -5.81 6.22
CA PHE A 520 18.36 -4.96 5.09
C PHE A 520 18.81 -3.55 5.51
N VAL A 521 18.17 -2.95 6.50
CA VAL A 521 18.58 -1.66 7.07
C VAL A 521 19.95 -1.78 7.75
N GLU A 522 20.15 -2.81 8.59
CA GLU A 522 21.40 -3.05 9.31
C GLU A 522 22.59 -3.35 8.37
N SER A 523 22.32 -3.92 7.19
CA SER A 523 23.35 -4.12 6.14
C SER A 523 23.75 -2.82 5.41
N GLY A 524 23.14 -1.67 5.78
CA GLY A 524 23.32 -0.39 5.06
C GLY A 524 22.62 -0.37 3.71
N PHE A 525 21.42 -0.95 3.63
CA PHE A 525 20.62 -1.04 2.40
C PHE A 525 21.32 -1.78 1.24
N ASP A 526 22.13 -2.80 1.56
CA ASP A 526 22.86 -3.60 0.57
C ASP A 526 21.94 -4.59 -0.15
N ALA A 527 21.60 -4.27 -1.41
CA ALA A 527 20.74 -5.11 -2.24
C ALA A 527 21.33 -6.51 -2.52
N ARG A 528 22.66 -6.62 -2.64
CA ARG A 528 23.31 -7.92 -2.87
C ARG A 528 23.32 -8.78 -1.61
N HIS A 529 23.45 -8.17 -0.43
CA HIS A 529 23.28 -8.85 0.84
C HIS A 529 21.88 -9.47 0.95
N LEU A 530 20.85 -8.69 0.72
CA LEU A 530 19.45 -9.14 0.75
C LEU A 530 19.23 -10.34 -0.19
N ILE A 531 19.69 -10.25 -1.44
CA ILE A 531 19.53 -11.30 -2.44
C ILE A 531 20.27 -12.58 -2.01
N ARG A 532 21.51 -12.45 -1.50
CA ARG A 532 22.28 -13.60 -0.97
C ARG A 532 21.56 -14.24 0.21
N THR A 533 21.08 -13.46 1.15
CA THR A 533 20.36 -13.92 2.33
C THR A 533 19.14 -14.75 1.94
N ILE A 534 18.36 -14.30 0.95
CA ILE A 534 17.18 -15.04 0.45
C ILE A 534 17.62 -16.32 -0.27
N CYS A 535 18.56 -16.25 -1.22
CA CYS A 535 18.98 -17.41 -2.01
C CYS A 535 19.68 -18.49 -1.18
N LYS A 536 20.40 -18.11 -0.09
CA LYS A 536 21.05 -19.04 0.84
C LYS A 536 20.07 -19.69 1.81
N SER A 537 18.82 -19.24 1.91
CA SER A 537 17.82 -19.88 2.76
C SER A 537 17.42 -21.27 2.27
N ARG A 538 16.99 -22.12 3.18
CA ARG A 538 16.35 -23.40 2.85
C ARG A 538 15.04 -23.18 2.09
N VAL A 539 14.28 -22.13 2.44
CA VAL A 539 13.00 -21.78 1.81
C VAL A 539 13.16 -21.59 0.31
N TYR A 540 14.19 -20.86 -0.14
CA TYR A 540 14.48 -20.69 -1.56
C TYR A 540 14.89 -21.99 -2.25
N GLN A 541 15.51 -22.90 -1.51
CA GLN A 541 16.06 -24.15 -2.03
C GLN A 541 15.09 -25.35 -1.92
N LEU A 542 13.83 -25.14 -1.56
CA LEU A 542 12.83 -26.20 -1.55
C LEU A 542 12.51 -26.72 -2.95
N SER A 543 12.16 -28.01 -3.03
CA SER A 543 11.66 -28.64 -4.25
C SER A 543 10.25 -28.17 -4.57
N ILE A 544 9.89 -28.20 -5.86
CA ILE A 544 8.51 -27.99 -6.35
C ILE A 544 7.65 -29.25 -6.18
N GLU A 545 8.21 -30.37 -5.76
CA GLU A 545 7.45 -31.59 -5.50
C GLU A 545 6.53 -31.39 -4.30
N THR A 546 5.27 -31.78 -4.45
CA THR A 546 4.28 -31.75 -3.37
C THR A 546 4.42 -32.95 -2.45
N ASN A 547 4.21 -32.76 -1.16
CA ASN A 547 4.19 -33.83 -0.15
C ASN A 547 2.87 -34.59 -0.18
#